data_0920c63314c22a3560a97928f65116e6
#
_entry.id   0920c63314c22a3560a97928f65116e6
#
_cell.length_a   1.000
_cell.length_b   1.000
_cell.length_c   1.000
_cell.angle_alpha   90.00
_cell.angle_beta   90.00
_cell.angle_gamma   90.00
#
_symmetry.space_group_name_H-M   'P 1'
#
loop_
_entity.id
_entity.type
_entity.pdbx_description
1 polymer ?
#
loop_
_entity_poly.entity_id
_entity_poly.type
_entity_poly.pdbx_seq_one_letter_code
_entity_poly.pdbx_strand_id
1 'polypeptide(L)' 'MSIEKEAKFGTWLYYINDEGKARWKCSECGKIIRHGAHEKLYCSHCGAKMKPES' A
#
# COMPACT_ATOMS: atom_id res chain seq x y z
N MET A 1 -13.00 -2.01 -25.55
CA MET A 1 -12.39 -2.12 -25.04
C MET A 1 -12.50 -2.69 -23.93
N SER A 2 -12.26 -3.18 -23.53
CA SER A 2 -12.41 -3.73 -22.63
C SER A 2 -11.77 -3.53 -21.65
N ILE A 3 -11.86 -3.42 -20.79
CA ILE A 3 -11.26 -3.07 -19.96
C ILE A 3 -11.19 -3.81 -18.96
N GLU A 4 -10.84 -4.46 -18.67
CA GLU A 4 -10.73 -5.08 -17.80
C GLU A 4 -10.11 -4.76 -16.90
N LYS A 5 -10.18 -4.58 -16.05
CA LYS A 5 -9.56 -4.22 -15.25
C LYS A 5 -9.01 -5.16 -14.54
N GLU A 6 -7.98 -5.42 -14.54
CA GLU A 6 -7.47 -6.22 -13.77
C GLU A 6 -7.24 -5.71 -12.52
N ALA A 7 -7.55 -6.24 -11.43
CA ALA A 7 -7.35 -5.72 -10.14
C ALA A 7 -5.89 -5.68 -9.86
N LYS A 8 -5.42 -4.56 -9.39
CA LYS A 8 -4.05 -4.42 -9.08
C LYS A 8 -3.90 -4.77 -7.62
N PHE A 9 -3.01 -5.67 -7.29
CA PHE A 9 -2.78 -6.06 -5.92
C PHE A 9 -1.43 -5.58 -5.45
N GLY A 10 -1.33 -5.19 -4.19
CA GLY A 10 -0.08 -4.75 -3.64
C GLY A 10 -0.02 -5.08 -2.16
N THR A 11 0.94 -4.52 -1.47
CA THR A 11 1.06 -4.74 -0.05
C THR A 11 1.75 -3.55 0.55
N TRP A 12 1.54 -3.34 1.86
CA TRP A 12 2.21 -2.25 2.55
C TRP A 12 3.53 -2.78 3.09
N LEU A 13 4.62 -2.14 2.66
CA LEU A 13 5.95 -2.56 3.08
C LEU A 13 6.35 -1.77 4.31
N TYR A 14 6.57 -2.47 5.40
CA TYR A 14 6.89 -1.82 6.66
C TYR A 14 8.39 -1.53 6.75
N TYR A 15 8.75 -0.36 7.21
CA TYR A 15 10.15 -0.03 7.39
C TYR A 15 10.26 1.10 8.42
N ILE A 16 11.47 1.32 8.91
CA ILE A 16 11.74 2.39 9.86
C ILE A 16 12.50 3.45 9.08
N ASN A 17 12.03 4.69 9.11
CA ASN A 17 12.68 5.74 8.34
C ASN A 17 13.91 6.29 9.09
N ASP A 18 14.54 7.30 8.50
CA ASP A 18 15.74 7.88 9.09
C ASP A 18 15.51 8.47 10.46
N GLU A 19 14.31 8.84 10.78
CA GLU A 19 14.01 9.40 12.07
C GLU A 19 13.64 8.34 13.09
N GLY A 20 13.73 7.07 12.73
CA GLY A 20 13.40 5.99 13.65
C GLY A 20 11.93 5.77 13.81
N LYS A 21 11.12 6.22 12.86
CA LYS A 21 9.68 6.06 12.94
C LYS A 21 9.17 5.05 11.96
N ALA A 22 8.15 4.30 12.37
CA ALA A 22 7.59 3.28 11.52
C ALA A 22 6.82 3.90 10.37
N ARG A 23 6.97 3.35 9.19
CA ARG A 23 6.28 3.84 8.02
C ARG A 23 5.92 2.66 7.15
N TRP A 24 4.91 2.84 6.29
CA TRP A 24 4.49 1.80 5.38
C TRP A 24 4.48 2.37 3.97
N LYS A 25 4.99 1.64 3.03
CA LYS A 25 5.10 2.10 1.67
C LYS A 25 4.34 1.16 0.77
N CYS A 26 3.57 1.72 -0.16
CA CYS A 26 2.82 0.92 -1.10
C CYS A 26 3.78 0.25 -2.06
N SER A 27 3.63 -1.05 -2.26
CA SER A 27 4.54 -1.78 -3.13
C SER A 27 4.32 -1.45 -4.59
N GLU A 28 3.17 -0.84 -4.93
CA GLU A 28 2.89 -0.55 -6.32
C GLU A 28 3.23 0.87 -6.75
N CYS A 29 2.89 1.85 -5.98
CA CYS A 29 3.14 3.22 -6.37
C CYS A 29 4.16 3.93 -5.50
N GLY A 30 4.53 3.33 -4.38
CA GLY A 30 5.54 3.94 -3.53
C GLY A 30 5.02 4.97 -2.54
N LYS A 31 3.71 5.10 -2.42
CA LYS A 31 3.17 6.06 -1.49
C LYS A 31 3.46 5.63 -0.07
N ILE A 32 3.89 6.58 0.75
CA ILE A 32 4.25 6.29 2.13
C ILE A 32 3.20 6.83 3.06
N ILE A 33 2.80 6.03 4.05
CA ILE A 33 1.84 6.47 5.04
C ILE A 33 2.45 6.26 6.40
N ARG A 34 1.96 7.04 7.36
CA ARG A 34 2.53 7.00 8.69
C ARG A 34 1.84 6.04 9.62
N HIS A 35 0.57 5.78 9.41
CA HIS A 35 -0.14 4.86 10.25
C HIS A 35 -1.41 4.47 9.54
N GLY A 36 -2.10 3.48 10.06
CA GLY A 36 -3.35 3.07 9.47
C GLY A 36 -3.20 2.08 8.34
N ALA A 37 -2.02 1.55 8.11
CA ALA A 37 -1.83 0.60 7.01
C ALA A 37 -2.71 -0.63 7.16
N HIS A 38 -2.88 -1.10 8.40
CA HIS A 38 -3.68 -2.30 8.59
C HIS A 38 -5.14 -2.06 8.30
N GLU A 39 -5.58 -0.82 8.36
CA GLU A 39 -6.96 -0.51 8.11
C GLU A 39 -7.22 -0.08 6.68
N LYS A 40 -6.18 0.08 5.89
CA LYS A 40 -6.36 0.51 4.53
C LYS A 40 -6.37 -0.68 3.61
N LEU A 41 -7.54 -1.00 3.09
CA LEU A 41 -7.67 -2.11 2.19
C LEU A 41 -7.22 -1.75 0.78
N TYR A 42 -7.19 -0.47 0.46
CA TYR A 42 -6.76 -0.03 -0.85
C TYR A 42 -5.82 1.16 -0.71
N CYS A 43 -4.89 1.26 -1.63
CA CYS A 43 -4.01 2.41 -1.64
C CYS A 43 -4.80 3.57 -2.23
N SER A 44 -4.89 4.67 -1.50
CA SER A 44 -5.67 5.80 -1.97
C SER A 44 -4.98 6.52 -3.12
N HIS A 45 -3.72 6.22 -3.36
CA HIS A 45 -2.98 6.90 -4.41
C HIS A 45 -3.07 6.14 -5.75
N CYS A 46 -2.90 4.85 -5.73
CA CYS A 46 -2.93 4.09 -6.98
C CYS A 46 -4.10 3.12 -7.08
N GLY A 47 -4.84 2.95 -6.00
CA GLY A 47 -6.00 2.07 -6.05
C GLY A 47 -5.73 0.59 -5.91
N ALA A 48 -4.49 0.22 -5.64
CA ALA A 48 -4.17 -1.19 -5.51
C ALA A 48 -4.83 -1.78 -4.27
N LYS A 49 -5.35 -2.97 -4.40
CA LYS A 49 -5.95 -3.63 -3.25
C LYS A 49 -4.84 -4.27 -2.46
N MET A 50 -4.74 -3.93 -1.19
CA MET A 50 -3.67 -4.42 -0.36
C MET A 50 -4.00 -5.76 0.22
N LYS A 51 -3.06 -6.69 0.15
CA LYS A 51 -3.26 -7.99 0.72
C LYS A 51 -3.00 -7.95 2.18
N PRO A 52 -3.76 -8.68 2.96
CA PRO A 52 -3.52 -8.70 4.40
C PRO A 52 -2.19 -9.40 4.65
N GLU A 53 -1.56 -8.96 5.75
CA GLU A 53 -0.35 -9.55 6.06
C GLU A 53 -0.59 -10.86 6.62
N SER A 54 0.02 -11.86 6.32
CA SER A 54 -0.36 -13.16 6.88
C SER A 54 0.57 -13.72 7.87
#